data_f3ff1552c232acffeb20343432d1b4e5
#
_entry.id   f3ff1552c232acffeb20343432d1b4e5
#
_cell.length_a   1.000
_cell.length_b   1.000
_cell.length_c   1.000
_cell.angle_alpha   90.00
_cell.angle_beta   90.00
_cell.angle_gamma   90.00
#
_symmetry.space_group_name_H-M   'P 1'
#
loop_
_entity.id
_entity.type
_entity.pdbx_description
1 polymer ?
#
loop_
_entity_poly.entity_id
_entity_poly.type
_entity_poly.pdbx_seq_one_letter_code
_entity_poly.pdbx_strand_id
1 'polypeptide(L)'
;LLLKEQGYAVEGLFMKNWDEDDGTEYCTARQDYADAQAVADSLGIPLHGANFAAEYWDNVFEHFLEEYRAGRTPNPDILCNREIKFRAFLDYARALGADAIATGHYARRGESDGLGTLLKGRDANKDQSYFLHAVGHRELEQTLFPLGELEKPAVRRLAQQHGLVTAE
;
A
#
# COMPACT_ATOMS: atom_id res chain seq x y z
N LEU A 1 12.47 0.40 6.38
CA LEU A 1 13.59 -0.34 6.88
C LEU A 1 14.30 -1.09 5.76
N LEU A 2 13.77 -2.20 5.24
CA LEU A 2 14.41 -3.08 4.26
C LEU A 2 15.00 -2.33 3.04
N LEU A 3 14.28 -1.38 2.48
CA LEU A 3 14.77 -0.59 1.34
C LEU A 3 15.91 0.35 1.72
N LYS A 4 15.88 0.93 2.92
CA LYS A 4 17.03 1.72 3.43
C LYS A 4 18.28 0.86 3.58
N GLU A 5 18.15 -0.36 4.11
CA GLU A 5 19.25 -1.32 4.23
C GLU A 5 19.83 -1.72 2.86
N GLN A 6 19.00 -1.70 1.83
CA GLN A 6 19.41 -1.93 0.43
C GLN A 6 20.00 -0.69 -0.25
N GLY A 7 20.06 0.45 0.44
CA GLY A 7 20.68 1.69 -0.06
C GLY A 7 19.74 2.61 -0.86
N TYR A 8 18.44 2.36 -0.84
CA TYR A 8 17.48 3.28 -1.47
C TYR A 8 17.33 4.58 -0.66
N ALA A 9 17.16 5.69 -1.36
CA ALA A 9 16.58 6.91 -0.78
C ALA A 9 15.08 6.68 -0.58
N VAL A 10 14.63 6.64 0.68
CA VAL A 10 13.26 6.27 1.02
C VAL A 10 12.54 7.42 1.69
N GLU A 11 11.34 7.72 1.23
CA GLU A 11 10.39 8.62 1.86
C GLU A 11 9.08 7.88 2.12
N GLY A 12 8.38 8.25 3.18
CA GLY A 12 7.07 7.72 3.50
C GLY A 12 5.97 8.56 2.83
N LEU A 13 4.91 7.92 2.40
CA LEU A 13 3.69 8.59 1.95
C LEU A 13 2.49 7.95 2.64
N PHE A 14 1.86 8.70 3.55
CA PHE A 14 0.64 8.31 4.24
C PHE A 14 -0.58 8.68 3.39
N MET A 15 -1.49 7.74 3.27
CA MET A 15 -2.65 7.84 2.41
C MET A 15 -3.93 7.83 3.26
N LYS A 16 -4.72 8.89 3.18
CA LYS A 16 -6.07 8.97 3.74
C LYS A 16 -7.09 8.75 2.63
N ASN A 17 -7.99 7.78 2.79
CA ASN A 17 -8.99 7.41 1.78
C ASN A 17 -10.44 7.64 2.19
N TRP A 18 -10.69 8.15 3.41
CA TRP A 18 -12.04 8.29 3.95
C TRP A 18 -12.13 9.52 4.84
N ASP A 19 -13.14 10.35 4.65
CA ASP A 19 -13.37 11.61 5.38
C ASP A 19 -14.66 11.61 6.21
N GLU A 20 -15.63 10.72 5.95
CA GLU A 20 -16.95 10.75 6.59
C GLU A 20 -16.90 10.53 8.11
N ASP A 21 -15.88 9.85 8.59
CA ASP A 21 -15.69 9.60 10.03
C ASP A 21 -14.85 10.68 10.72
N ASP A 22 -14.44 11.72 10.00
CA ASP A 22 -13.60 12.79 10.55
C ASP A 22 -14.27 13.49 11.76
N GLY A 23 -13.53 13.52 12.87
CA GLY A 23 -14.01 14.10 14.11
C GLY A 23 -14.91 13.18 14.96
N THR A 24 -15.16 11.96 14.52
CA THR A 24 -15.87 10.94 15.30
C THR A 24 -14.90 10.03 16.07
N GLU A 25 -15.42 9.25 17.03
CA GLU A 25 -14.66 8.23 17.77
C GLU A 25 -14.21 7.04 16.87
N TYR A 26 -14.79 6.91 15.68
CA TYR A 26 -14.47 5.86 14.70
C TYR A 26 -13.33 6.25 13.76
N CYS A 27 -12.89 7.52 13.76
CA CYS A 27 -11.80 7.98 12.91
C CYS A 27 -10.43 7.54 13.46
N THR A 28 -9.83 6.51 12.89
CA THR A 28 -8.47 6.04 13.24
C THR A 28 -7.36 6.81 12.52
N ALA A 29 -7.68 7.57 11.48
CA ALA A 29 -6.70 8.20 10.59
C ALA A 29 -5.65 9.06 11.32
N ARG A 30 -6.04 9.73 12.42
CA ARG A 30 -5.11 10.52 13.24
C ARG A 30 -4.10 9.64 13.96
N GLN A 31 -4.56 8.54 14.55
CA GLN A 31 -3.68 7.59 15.24
C GLN A 31 -2.78 6.88 14.25
N ASP A 32 -3.34 6.42 13.14
CA ASP A 32 -2.58 5.73 12.06
C ASP A 32 -1.49 6.65 11.49
N TYR A 33 -1.79 7.95 11.32
CA TYR A 33 -0.80 8.94 10.92
C TYR A 33 0.30 9.14 11.98
N ALA A 34 -0.07 9.20 13.26
CA ALA A 34 0.90 9.34 14.35
C ALA A 34 1.83 8.12 14.43
N ASP A 35 1.30 6.93 14.25
CA ASP A 35 2.09 5.69 14.21
C ASP A 35 3.03 5.65 12.99
N ALA A 36 2.53 6.08 11.83
CA ALA A 36 3.36 6.22 10.62
C ALA A 36 4.49 7.25 10.82
N GLN A 37 4.18 8.39 11.47
CA GLN A 37 5.18 9.41 11.78
C GLN A 37 6.24 8.87 12.75
N ALA A 38 5.84 8.16 13.80
CA ALA A 38 6.77 7.57 14.75
C ALA A 38 7.71 6.55 14.10
N VAL A 39 7.20 5.76 13.15
CA VAL A 39 8.05 4.85 12.34
C VAL A 39 8.98 5.64 11.43
N ALA A 40 8.51 6.68 10.75
CA ALA A 40 9.32 7.52 9.88
C ALA A 40 10.46 8.21 10.65
N ASP A 41 10.14 8.76 11.83
CA ASP A 41 11.11 9.40 12.73
C ASP A 41 12.18 8.40 13.20
N SER A 42 11.78 7.19 13.61
CA SER A 42 12.70 6.14 14.05
C SER A 42 13.64 5.68 12.92
N LEU A 43 13.17 5.73 11.69
CA LEU A 43 13.95 5.38 10.50
C LEU A 43 14.72 6.58 9.93
N GLY A 44 14.47 7.81 10.40
CA GLY A 44 15.06 9.03 9.86
C GLY A 44 14.72 9.25 8.39
N ILE A 45 13.43 9.11 8.04
CA ILE A 45 12.90 9.36 6.69
C ILE A 45 11.80 10.42 6.74
N PRO A 46 11.65 11.26 5.69
CA PRO A 46 10.51 12.15 5.57
C PRO A 46 9.19 11.37 5.46
N LEU A 47 8.09 11.93 5.99
CA LEU A 47 6.74 11.44 5.79
C LEU A 47 5.89 12.53 5.15
N HIS A 48 5.29 12.22 4.01
CA HIS A 48 4.30 13.04 3.34
C HIS A 48 2.90 12.52 3.64
N GLY A 49 1.90 13.41 3.63
CA GLY A 49 0.49 13.03 3.73
C GLY A 49 -0.26 13.39 2.46
N ALA A 50 -1.11 12.50 1.98
CA ALA A 50 -2.03 12.77 0.88
C ALA A 50 -3.43 12.29 1.23
N ASN A 51 -4.44 13.07 0.82
CA ASN A 51 -5.84 12.73 0.97
C ASN A 51 -6.39 12.31 -0.40
N PHE A 52 -6.86 11.08 -0.51
CA PHE A 52 -7.48 10.49 -1.69
C PHE A 52 -8.95 10.12 -1.44
N ALA A 53 -9.62 10.74 -0.47
CA ALA A 53 -10.99 10.41 -0.12
C ALA A 53 -11.96 10.66 -1.29
N ALA A 54 -11.77 11.73 -2.05
CA ALA A 54 -12.58 12.02 -3.23
C ALA A 54 -12.37 10.96 -4.32
N GLU A 55 -11.13 10.64 -4.65
CA GLU A 55 -10.79 9.62 -5.65
C GLU A 55 -11.28 8.22 -5.21
N TYR A 56 -11.21 7.91 -3.91
CA TYR A 56 -11.73 6.67 -3.37
C TYR A 56 -13.24 6.60 -3.48
N TRP A 57 -13.95 7.69 -3.16
CA TRP A 57 -15.40 7.77 -3.29
C TRP A 57 -15.83 7.51 -4.74
N ASP A 58 -15.28 8.28 -5.68
CA ASP A 58 -15.69 8.26 -7.08
C ASP A 58 -15.31 6.95 -7.80
N ASN A 59 -14.12 6.38 -7.50
CA ASN A 59 -13.60 5.25 -8.28
C ASN A 59 -13.75 3.89 -7.58
N VAL A 60 -14.10 3.86 -6.29
CA VAL A 60 -14.19 2.62 -5.52
C VAL A 60 -15.55 2.48 -4.83
N PHE A 61 -15.92 3.45 -4.01
CA PHE A 61 -17.06 3.31 -3.11
C PHE A 61 -18.40 3.44 -3.85
N GLU A 62 -18.52 4.35 -4.79
CA GLU A 62 -19.73 4.49 -5.62
C GLU A 62 -20.02 3.20 -6.39
N HIS A 63 -19.01 2.62 -7.03
CA HIS A 63 -19.12 1.33 -7.71
C HIS A 63 -19.51 0.19 -6.76
N PHE A 64 -18.92 0.18 -5.56
CA PHE A 64 -19.28 -0.78 -4.51
C PHE A 64 -20.78 -0.69 -4.18
N LEU A 65 -21.34 0.52 -4.03
CA LEU A 65 -22.77 0.71 -3.75
C LEU A 65 -23.65 0.28 -4.92
N GLU A 66 -23.25 0.54 -6.16
CA GLU A 66 -23.99 0.11 -7.35
C GLU A 66 -24.07 -1.42 -7.45
N GLU A 67 -22.95 -2.11 -7.25
CA GLU A 67 -22.90 -3.57 -7.25
C GLU A 67 -23.78 -4.18 -6.15
N TYR A 68 -23.74 -3.58 -4.95
CA TYR A 68 -24.58 -4.00 -3.83
C TYR A 68 -26.08 -3.81 -4.13
N ARG A 69 -26.46 -2.66 -4.72
CA ARG A 69 -27.85 -2.40 -5.16
C ARG A 69 -28.32 -3.39 -6.22
N ALA A 70 -27.40 -3.88 -7.05
CA ALA A 70 -27.66 -4.89 -8.07
C ALA A 70 -27.69 -6.35 -7.50
N GLY A 71 -27.55 -6.53 -6.17
CA GLY A 71 -27.55 -7.83 -5.51
C GLY A 71 -26.26 -8.63 -5.67
N ARG A 72 -25.16 -7.99 -6.04
CA ARG A 72 -23.84 -8.61 -6.15
C ARG A 72 -22.99 -8.30 -4.91
N THR A 73 -21.96 -9.10 -4.67
CA THR A 73 -20.99 -8.89 -3.58
C THR A 73 -19.66 -8.45 -4.17
N PRO A 74 -19.42 -7.15 -4.29
CA PRO A 74 -18.16 -6.63 -4.82
C PRO A 74 -17.02 -6.78 -3.82
N ASN A 75 -15.78 -6.75 -4.34
CA ASN A 75 -14.58 -6.64 -3.51
C ASN A 75 -13.94 -5.25 -3.73
N PRO A 76 -14.16 -4.28 -2.83
CA PRO A 76 -13.64 -2.93 -2.99
C PRO A 76 -12.11 -2.87 -2.90
N ASP A 77 -11.46 -3.85 -2.26
CA ASP A 77 -9.99 -3.86 -2.12
C ASP A 77 -9.29 -3.98 -3.47
N ILE A 78 -9.88 -4.72 -4.43
CA ILE A 78 -9.32 -4.86 -5.77
C ILE A 78 -9.32 -3.51 -6.49
N LEU A 79 -10.44 -2.78 -6.42
CA LEU A 79 -10.55 -1.44 -7.00
C LEU A 79 -9.67 -0.42 -6.26
N CYS A 80 -9.64 -0.47 -4.93
CA CYS A 80 -8.76 0.37 -4.12
C CYS A 80 -7.29 0.17 -4.51
N ASN A 81 -6.85 -1.07 -4.67
CA ASN A 81 -5.49 -1.33 -5.14
C ASN A 81 -5.28 -0.74 -6.53
N ARG A 82 -6.15 -1.04 -7.52
CA ARG A 82 -5.99 -0.58 -8.90
C ARG A 82 -6.03 0.95 -9.03
N GLU A 83 -7.07 1.60 -8.50
CA GLU A 83 -7.34 3.02 -8.78
C GLU A 83 -6.63 3.96 -7.80
N ILE A 84 -6.49 3.54 -6.54
CA ILE A 84 -5.90 4.42 -5.52
C ILE A 84 -4.43 4.11 -5.30
N LYS A 85 -4.09 2.89 -4.82
CA LYS A 85 -2.72 2.58 -4.39
C LYS A 85 -1.71 2.49 -5.54
N PHE A 86 -2.12 1.92 -6.68
CA PHE A 86 -1.20 1.71 -7.81
C PHE A 86 -1.40 2.71 -8.95
N ARG A 87 -2.38 3.62 -8.86
CA ARG A 87 -2.60 4.69 -9.82
C ARG A 87 -2.47 6.06 -9.17
N ALA A 88 -3.47 6.53 -8.43
CA ALA A 88 -3.46 7.88 -7.84
C ALA A 88 -2.24 8.12 -6.93
N PHE A 89 -1.93 7.17 -6.05
CA PHE A 89 -0.77 7.23 -5.17
C PHE A 89 0.56 7.20 -5.95
N LEU A 90 0.68 6.35 -6.99
CA LEU A 90 1.87 6.31 -7.84
C LEU A 90 2.07 7.64 -8.57
N ASP A 91 1.01 8.21 -9.15
CA ASP A 91 1.07 9.50 -9.85
C ASP A 91 1.47 10.62 -8.89
N TYR A 92 0.93 10.63 -7.68
CA TYR A 92 1.30 11.59 -6.64
C TYR A 92 2.76 11.43 -6.20
N ALA A 93 3.22 10.21 -5.95
CA ALA A 93 4.61 9.93 -5.59
C ALA A 93 5.58 10.39 -6.68
N ARG A 94 5.23 10.19 -7.95
CA ARG A 94 6.02 10.68 -9.09
C ARG A 94 6.07 12.20 -9.16
N ALA A 95 4.97 12.88 -8.84
CA ALA A 95 4.94 14.35 -8.76
C ALA A 95 5.86 14.87 -7.64
N LEU A 96 6.09 14.09 -6.58
CA LEU A 96 7.09 14.36 -5.56
C LEU A 96 8.53 14.00 -5.97
N GLY A 97 8.72 13.38 -7.14
CA GLY A 97 10.05 13.02 -7.67
C GLY A 97 10.48 11.57 -7.39
N ALA A 98 9.56 10.70 -6.95
CA ALA A 98 9.88 9.30 -6.74
C ALA A 98 10.07 8.53 -8.06
N ASP A 99 11.07 7.65 -8.11
CA ASP A 99 11.31 6.75 -9.24
C ASP A 99 10.36 5.54 -9.22
N ALA A 100 9.98 5.09 -8.02
CA ALA A 100 9.10 3.95 -7.81
C ALA A 100 8.36 4.09 -6.47
N ILE A 101 7.26 3.34 -6.33
CA ILE A 101 6.61 3.15 -5.04
C ILE A 101 6.99 1.80 -4.44
N ALA A 102 6.83 1.68 -3.10
CA ALA A 102 6.97 0.42 -2.41
C ALA A 102 5.74 0.17 -1.54
N THR A 103 5.25 -1.05 -1.54
CA THR A 103 4.07 -1.42 -0.77
C THR A 103 4.34 -2.63 0.13
N GLY A 104 3.63 -2.71 1.25
CA GLY A 104 3.71 -3.81 2.20
C GLY A 104 2.96 -5.08 1.78
N HIS A 105 2.54 -5.20 0.53
CA HIS A 105 1.86 -6.40 0.06
C HIS A 105 2.80 -7.62 0.02
N TYR A 106 2.29 -8.75 0.48
CA TYR A 106 2.95 -10.05 0.34
C TYR A 106 2.70 -10.59 -1.08
N ALA A 107 3.40 -9.99 -2.02
CA ALA A 107 3.40 -10.35 -3.44
C ALA A 107 4.82 -10.15 -3.99
N ARG A 108 5.12 -10.68 -5.16
CA ARG A 108 6.41 -10.50 -5.83
C ARG A 108 6.21 -10.01 -7.24
N ARG A 109 7.24 -9.40 -7.77
CA ARG A 109 7.31 -9.01 -9.17
C ARG A 109 8.30 -9.88 -9.92
N GLY A 110 7.92 -10.31 -11.09
CA GLY A 110 8.79 -10.93 -12.08
C GLY A 110 8.76 -10.17 -13.41
N GLU A 111 9.32 -10.76 -14.41
CA GLU A 111 9.29 -10.28 -15.80
C GLU A 111 9.04 -11.47 -16.73
N SER A 112 8.20 -11.26 -17.74
CA SER A 112 7.99 -12.19 -18.84
C SER A 112 7.76 -11.39 -20.12
N ASP A 113 8.50 -11.71 -21.16
CA ASP A 113 8.45 -11.05 -22.47
C ASP A 113 8.63 -9.52 -22.41
N GLY A 114 9.48 -9.06 -21.47
CA GLY A 114 9.75 -7.64 -21.26
C GLY A 114 8.64 -6.90 -20.48
N LEU A 115 7.66 -7.61 -19.95
CA LEU A 115 6.56 -7.04 -19.18
C LEU A 115 6.66 -7.42 -17.70
N GLY A 116 6.38 -6.47 -16.83
CA GLY A 116 6.26 -6.72 -15.39
C GLY A 116 5.13 -7.71 -15.10
N THR A 117 5.42 -8.76 -14.36
CA THR A 117 4.45 -9.79 -13.99
C THR A 117 4.25 -9.86 -12.49
N LEU A 118 3.03 -10.16 -12.08
CA LEU A 118 2.67 -10.38 -10.68
C LEU A 118 2.91 -11.85 -10.30
N LEU A 119 3.65 -12.07 -9.24
CA LEU A 119 3.93 -13.39 -8.70
C LEU A 119 3.39 -13.52 -7.28
N LYS A 120 3.03 -14.72 -6.86
CA LYS A 120 2.63 -15.02 -5.49
C LYS A 120 3.74 -14.69 -4.51
N GLY A 121 3.37 -14.17 -3.32
CA GLY A 121 4.29 -14.04 -2.20
C GLY A 121 4.84 -15.38 -1.74
N ARG A 122 5.99 -15.36 -1.07
CA ARG A 122 6.60 -16.57 -0.50
C ARG A 122 5.76 -17.17 0.63
N ASP A 123 5.18 -16.33 1.47
CA ASP A 123 4.27 -16.77 2.55
C ASP A 123 2.90 -17.12 1.96
N ALA A 124 2.65 -18.42 1.79
CA ALA A 124 1.39 -18.91 1.24
C ALA A 124 0.16 -18.58 2.10
N ASN A 125 0.35 -18.33 3.42
CA ASN A 125 -0.74 -17.95 4.32
C ASN A 125 -1.04 -16.44 4.28
N LYS A 126 -0.16 -15.66 3.68
CA LYS A 126 -0.26 -14.18 3.59
C LYS A 126 -0.22 -13.66 2.16
N ASP A 127 -0.11 -14.53 1.16
CA ASP A 127 -0.12 -14.13 -0.23
C ASP A 127 -1.30 -13.22 -0.56
N GLN A 128 -1.00 -12.05 -1.12
CA GLN A 128 -1.97 -11.01 -1.47
C GLN A 128 -2.02 -10.76 -2.98
N SER A 129 -1.39 -11.61 -3.78
CA SER A 129 -1.36 -11.44 -5.23
C SER A 129 -2.77 -11.41 -5.85
N TYR A 130 -3.74 -12.12 -5.26
CA TYR A 130 -5.11 -12.13 -5.75
C TYR A 130 -5.83 -10.77 -5.62
N PHE A 131 -5.44 -9.92 -4.67
CA PHE A 131 -5.97 -8.55 -4.56
C PHE A 131 -5.36 -7.60 -5.61
N LEU A 132 -4.25 -8.00 -6.22
CA LEU A 132 -3.47 -7.18 -7.14
C LEU A 132 -3.64 -7.58 -8.61
N HIS A 133 -4.48 -8.57 -8.93
CA HIS A 133 -4.64 -9.09 -10.28
C HIS A 133 -5.12 -8.06 -11.30
N ALA A 134 -5.77 -6.98 -10.85
CA ALA A 134 -6.26 -5.90 -11.69
C ALA A 134 -5.24 -4.76 -11.89
N VAL A 135 -4.05 -4.85 -11.27
CA VAL A 135 -2.96 -3.86 -11.44
C VAL A 135 -2.26 -4.13 -12.77
N GLY A 136 -2.06 -3.07 -13.56
CA GLY A 136 -1.44 -3.17 -14.88
C GLY A 136 0.07 -3.42 -14.85
N HIS A 137 0.62 -3.88 -15.96
CA HIS A 137 2.07 -4.12 -16.11
C HIS A 137 2.91 -2.89 -15.81
N ARG A 138 2.47 -1.73 -16.32
CA ARG A 138 3.16 -0.46 -16.14
C ARG A 138 3.27 -0.04 -14.69
N GLU A 139 2.22 -0.21 -13.91
CA GLU A 139 2.19 0.08 -12.48
C GLU A 139 3.05 -0.94 -11.72
N LEU A 140 3.01 -2.21 -12.10
CA LEU A 140 3.85 -3.25 -11.53
C LEU A 140 5.34 -2.98 -11.75
N GLU A 141 5.74 -2.50 -12.93
CA GLU A 141 7.13 -2.15 -13.25
C GLU A 141 7.69 -1.04 -12.34
N GLN A 142 6.82 -0.17 -11.85
CA GLN A 142 7.16 0.96 -10.99
C GLN A 142 6.91 0.68 -9.50
N THR A 143 6.69 -0.59 -9.13
CA THR A 143 6.38 -0.97 -7.76
C THR A 143 7.39 -1.98 -7.22
N LEU A 144 7.83 -1.76 -5.98
CA LEU A 144 8.64 -2.68 -5.21
C LEU A 144 7.76 -3.38 -4.15
N PHE A 145 8.01 -4.68 -3.96
CA PHE A 145 7.34 -5.50 -2.96
C PHE A 145 8.38 -6.06 -1.96
N PRO A 146 8.89 -5.25 -1.04
CA PRO A 146 10.00 -5.65 -0.17
C PRO A 146 9.66 -6.81 0.78
N LEU A 147 8.37 -7.08 1.02
CA LEU A 147 7.92 -8.20 1.85
C LEU A 147 7.68 -9.50 1.07
N GLY A 148 7.75 -9.47 -0.25
CA GLY A 148 7.35 -10.60 -1.10
C GLY A 148 8.13 -11.90 -0.87
N GLU A 149 9.39 -11.81 -0.47
CA GLU A 149 10.26 -12.95 -0.17
C GLU A 149 10.29 -13.32 1.33
N LEU A 150 9.49 -12.66 2.17
CA LEU A 150 9.52 -12.86 3.61
C LEU A 150 8.22 -13.52 4.10
N GLU A 151 8.34 -14.31 5.15
CA GLU A 151 7.21 -14.81 5.91
C GLU A 151 6.80 -13.80 7.00
N LYS A 152 5.52 -13.69 7.30
CA LYS A 152 4.98 -12.75 8.30
C LYS A 152 5.70 -12.82 9.67
N PRO A 153 6.04 -14.00 10.21
CA PRO A 153 6.80 -14.07 11.46
C PRO A 153 8.19 -13.43 11.36
N ALA A 154 8.85 -13.52 10.21
CA ALA A 154 10.15 -12.87 9.98
C ALA A 154 10.01 -11.35 9.95
N VAL A 155 8.98 -10.83 9.29
CA VAL A 155 8.67 -9.39 9.24
C VAL A 155 8.42 -8.85 10.66
N ARG A 156 7.65 -9.55 11.49
CA ARG A 156 7.41 -9.16 12.89
C ARG A 156 8.69 -9.12 13.70
N ARG A 157 9.54 -10.16 13.59
CA ARG A 157 10.85 -10.16 14.27
C ARG A 157 11.73 -9.00 13.87
N LEU A 158 11.79 -8.67 12.58
CA LEU A 158 12.54 -7.49 12.10
C LEU A 158 11.99 -6.19 12.70
N ALA A 159 10.69 -6.00 12.70
CA ALA A 159 10.06 -4.82 13.31
C ALA A 159 10.38 -4.71 14.81
N GLN A 160 10.31 -5.81 15.56
CA GLN A 160 10.66 -5.85 16.99
C GLN A 160 12.16 -5.56 17.23
N GLN A 161 13.05 -6.15 16.44
CA GLN A 161 14.50 -5.93 16.54
C GLN A 161 14.89 -4.45 16.32
N HIS A 162 14.12 -3.74 15.50
CA HIS A 162 14.33 -2.32 15.22
C HIS A 162 13.44 -1.40 16.07
N GLY A 163 12.71 -1.94 17.06
CA GLY A 163 11.91 -1.15 17.99
C GLY A 163 10.78 -0.36 17.32
N LEU A 164 10.24 -0.85 16.20
CA LEU A 164 9.14 -0.17 15.51
C LEU A 164 7.85 -0.29 16.32
N VAL A 165 7.13 0.82 16.52
CA VAL A 165 5.91 0.88 17.34
C VAL A 165 4.78 -0.02 16.83
N THR A 166 4.81 -0.40 15.56
CA THR A 166 3.81 -1.26 14.89
C THR A 166 4.24 -2.73 14.81
N ALA A 167 5.17 -3.18 15.65
CA ALA A 167 5.73 -4.54 15.61
C ALA A 167 4.80 -5.64 16.14
N GLU A 168 3.71 -5.29 16.83
CA GLU A 168 2.74 -6.22 17.43
C GLU A 168 1.61 -6.66 16.50
#